data_690a6e6392e88d0c1f104cf8f690acc1
#
_entry.id   690a6e6392e88d0c1f104cf8f690acc1
#
_cell.length_a   1.000
_cell.length_b   1.000
_cell.length_c   1.000
_cell.angle_alpha   90.00
_cell.angle_beta   90.00
_cell.angle_gamma   90.00
#
_symmetry.space_group_name_H-M   'P 1'
#
loop_
_entity.id
_entity.type
_entity.pdbx_description
1 polymer ?
#
loop_
_entity_poly.entity_id
_entity_poly.type
_entity_poly.pdbx_seq_one_letter_code
_entity_poly.pdbx_strand_id
1 'polypeptide(L)'
;MTEPNYSLSNTFKIATSTTSKPISTTCSMRNQTSAFSYTNYVPIGCGTFGTVYKAKCEQTNEIVAIKRVFQDVRYKNRELQILQELNHINVIKIKNHFYTLGKTKSNEKYLNVVMDYFPESLAHIIKSYTNNSKHKLSSLDIKLYAYQMLHGLYYLECIGVCHRDIKPQNILINHTTKLLQFCDFGSAKKLNQNETNVSYICSRYYRAPELIFNATSYTNAVDMWSVGCVIAEMVLGVPIFQGNSSTDQIIEIIKILGTPNKKEIKAMNPKYRQYCFPLIKCFTFKEVFEKVNNNLENSFYDLLKTILVYEPQMRITPLKALAHPFFDNLRIKGKVSSKICKILFQFNSCEKEKDNEGLIKSKLIPEWYVQNENEDSNDKQLLIENNED
;
A
#
# COMPACT_ATOMS: atom_id res chain seq x y z
N MET A 1 -3.02 37.99 -1.20
CA MET A 1 -1.93 37.20 -0.60
C MET A 1 -1.65 36.05 -1.55
N THR A 2 -0.51 36.13 -2.21
CA THR A 2 -0.10 35.25 -3.31
C THR A 2 0.32 33.89 -2.77
N GLU A 3 -0.39 32.84 -3.22
CA GLU A 3 0.03 31.46 -2.98
C GLU A 3 1.31 31.12 -3.74
N PRO A 4 2.27 30.39 -3.14
CA PRO A 4 3.44 29.93 -3.88
C PRO A 4 3.00 28.77 -4.81
N ASN A 5 3.19 28.96 -6.10
CA ASN A 5 3.02 27.95 -7.14
C ASN A 5 4.06 26.83 -6.96
N TYR A 6 3.70 25.74 -6.33
CA TYR A 6 4.43 24.48 -6.46
C TYR A 6 3.68 23.55 -7.41
N SER A 7 4.09 23.58 -8.67
CA SER A 7 3.68 22.59 -9.67
C SER A 7 4.34 21.24 -9.34
N LEU A 8 3.61 20.34 -8.69
CA LEU A 8 4.02 18.96 -8.44
C LEU A 8 3.43 18.04 -9.51
N SER A 9 4.00 18.07 -10.71
CA SER A 9 3.86 16.97 -11.66
C SER A 9 5.08 16.05 -11.50
N ASN A 10 5.07 15.17 -10.49
CA ASN A 10 6.07 14.11 -10.37
C ASN A 10 5.52 12.82 -11.00
N THR A 11 5.59 12.77 -12.32
CA THR A 11 5.55 11.52 -13.09
C THR A 11 6.87 10.79 -12.88
N PHE A 12 6.81 9.56 -12.37
CA PHE A 12 7.94 8.63 -12.43
C PHE A 12 8.35 8.44 -13.89
N LYS A 13 9.40 9.09 -14.32
CA LYS A 13 10.03 8.80 -15.61
C LYS A 13 10.90 7.56 -15.45
N ILE A 14 10.45 6.46 -16.03
CA ILE A 14 11.32 5.31 -16.29
C ILE A 14 12.33 5.79 -17.31
N ALA A 15 13.60 5.84 -16.94
CA ALA A 15 14.68 6.15 -17.87
C ALA A 15 14.79 4.99 -18.86
N THR A 16 14.39 5.23 -20.11
CA THR A 16 14.74 4.38 -21.23
C THR A 16 16.22 4.53 -21.51
N SER A 17 16.91 3.41 -21.50
CA SER A 17 18.25 3.08 -21.96
C SER A 17 19.09 4.20 -22.60
N THR A 18 20.07 4.70 -21.85
CA THR A 18 21.35 5.09 -22.40
C THR A 18 22.43 4.26 -21.70
N THR A 19 23.25 3.63 -22.50
CA THR A 19 24.36 2.75 -22.12
C THR A 19 25.33 3.48 -21.19
N SER A 20 25.21 3.25 -19.88
CA SER A 20 26.23 3.63 -18.90
C SER A 20 26.87 2.34 -18.37
N LYS A 21 28.21 2.28 -18.51
CA LYS A 21 29.05 1.18 -17.99
C LYS A 21 28.73 0.91 -16.50
N PRO A 22 28.73 -0.35 -16.06
CA PRO A 22 28.52 -0.68 -14.66
C PRO A 22 29.63 -0.05 -13.81
N ILE A 23 29.24 0.79 -12.86
CA ILE A 23 30.17 1.34 -11.87
C ILE A 23 30.42 0.23 -10.83
N SER A 24 31.56 -0.43 -10.94
CA SER A 24 32.06 -1.29 -9.88
C SER A 24 32.50 -0.40 -8.71
N THR A 25 31.66 -0.30 -7.68
CA THR A 25 32.03 0.36 -6.44
C THR A 25 32.08 -0.71 -5.35
N THR A 26 33.22 -1.33 -5.16
CA THR A 26 33.57 -2.05 -3.93
C THR A 26 33.68 -1.03 -2.82
N CYS A 27 32.64 -0.85 -2.04
CA CYS A 27 32.67 0.00 -0.86
C CYS A 27 32.88 -0.89 0.35
N SER A 28 34.16 -1.13 0.72
CA SER A 28 34.53 -1.72 2.00
C SER A 28 34.44 -0.64 3.08
N MET A 29 33.32 -0.54 3.78
CA MET A 29 33.26 0.14 5.06
C MET A 29 32.74 -0.82 6.12
N ARG A 30 33.66 -1.22 7.00
CA ARG A 30 33.37 -1.94 8.24
C ARG A 30 32.68 -0.98 9.21
N ASN A 31 31.37 -1.15 9.41
CA ASN A 31 30.69 -0.73 10.63
C ASN A 31 29.83 -1.89 11.13
N GLN A 32 29.99 -2.19 12.40
CA GLN A 32 29.42 -3.26 13.19
C GLN A 32 27.93 -3.48 12.90
N THR A 33 27.60 -4.46 12.12
CA THR A 33 26.53 -5.45 12.08
C THR A 33 26.31 -5.94 10.65
N SER A 34 26.71 -7.18 10.40
CA SER A 34 26.56 -7.99 9.19
C SER A 34 27.38 -7.58 7.96
N ALA A 35 28.28 -8.49 7.58
CA ALA A 35 29.19 -8.40 6.43
C ALA A 35 28.50 -8.65 5.07
N PHE A 36 27.39 -7.95 4.76
CA PHE A 36 26.77 -8.06 3.45
C PHE A 36 27.36 -7.03 2.49
N SER A 37 27.75 -7.48 1.30
CA SER A 37 28.18 -6.65 0.18
C SER A 37 27.16 -6.73 -0.95
N TYR A 38 27.00 -5.60 -1.64
CA TYR A 38 26.02 -5.44 -2.72
C TYR A 38 26.72 -4.94 -3.98
N THR A 39 26.39 -5.58 -5.11
CA THR A 39 27.01 -5.31 -6.42
C THR A 39 25.94 -5.11 -7.49
N ASN A 40 26.36 -4.76 -8.71
CA ASN A 40 25.48 -4.60 -9.86
C ASN A 40 24.35 -3.59 -9.63
N TYR A 41 24.69 -2.42 -9.10
CA TYR A 41 23.72 -1.36 -8.85
C TYR A 41 23.16 -0.81 -10.16
N VAL A 42 21.86 -0.98 -10.38
CA VAL A 42 21.11 -0.40 -11.50
C VAL A 42 20.03 0.52 -10.94
N PRO A 43 20.00 1.81 -11.27
CA PRO A 43 18.95 2.71 -10.80
C PRO A 43 17.61 2.30 -11.43
N ILE A 44 16.58 2.13 -10.59
CA ILE A 44 15.23 1.72 -11.01
C ILE A 44 14.17 2.78 -10.67
N GLY A 45 14.50 3.76 -9.84
CA GLY A 45 13.61 4.87 -9.49
C GLY A 45 14.38 6.03 -8.89
N CYS A 46 13.92 7.25 -9.16
CA CYS A 46 14.45 8.48 -8.57
C CYS A 46 13.27 9.39 -8.19
N GLY A 47 13.26 9.90 -6.99
CA GLY A 47 12.23 10.80 -6.47
C GLY A 47 12.78 11.79 -5.46
N THR A 48 11.89 12.62 -4.90
CA THR A 48 12.23 13.61 -3.86
C THR A 48 12.87 13.00 -2.62
N PHE A 49 12.56 11.74 -2.32
CA PHE A 49 13.07 11.03 -1.15
C PHE A 49 14.35 10.23 -1.40
N GLY A 50 14.93 10.32 -2.60
CA GLY A 50 16.17 9.63 -2.93
C GLY A 50 16.11 8.76 -4.18
N THR A 51 17.10 7.89 -4.34
CA THR A 51 17.22 6.98 -5.49
C THR A 51 17.09 5.54 -5.03
N VAL A 52 16.33 4.75 -5.78
CA VAL A 52 16.20 3.30 -5.58
C VAL A 52 17.02 2.56 -6.62
N TYR A 53 17.83 1.62 -6.16
CA TYR A 53 18.66 0.75 -6.99
C TYR A 53 18.21 -0.70 -6.87
N LYS A 54 18.21 -1.40 -7.98
CA LYS A 54 18.28 -2.87 -8.01
C LYS A 54 19.74 -3.26 -7.84
N ALA A 55 20.02 -4.21 -6.95
CA ALA A 55 21.38 -4.70 -6.70
C ALA A 55 21.35 -6.21 -6.40
N LYS A 56 22.54 -6.83 -6.39
CA LYS A 56 22.70 -8.24 -6.02
C LYS A 56 23.46 -8.31 -4.71
N CYS A 57 22.95 -9.07 -3.75
CA CYS A 57 23.65 -9.43 -2.54
C CYS A 57 24.66 -10.54 -2.86
N GLU A 58 25.94 -10.34 -2.54
CA GLU A 58 26.99 -11.31 -2.89
C GLU A 58 26.91 -12.59 -2.04
N GLN A 59 26.54 -12.45 -0.78
CA GLN A 59 26.48 -13.58 0.16
C GLN A 59 25.30 -14.53 -0.11
N THR A 60 24.12 -13.97 -0.46
CA THR A 60 22.90 -14.78 -0.67
C THR A 60 22.57 -15.00 -2.14
N ASN A 61 23.27 -14.31 -3.07
CA ASN A 61 22.94 -14.24 -4.50
C ASN A 61 21.55 -13.66 -4.81
N GLU A 62 20.83 -13.13 -3.81
CA GLU A 62 19.49 -12.54 -3.99
C GLU A 62 19.56 -11.18 -4.67
N ILE A 63 18.54 -10.90 -5.46
CA ILE A 63 18.29 -9.57 -6.00
C ILE A 63 17.53 -8.77 -4.95
N VAL A 64 18.01 -7.57 -4.64
CA VAL A 64 17.45 -6.66 -3.63
C VAL A 64 17.18 -5.28 -4.22
N ALA A 65 16.30 -4.54 -3.58
CA ALA A 65 16.13 -3.11 -3.80
C ALA A 65 16.85 -2.33 -2.69
N ILE A 66 17.59 -1.29 -3.07
CA ILE A 66 18.31 -0.42 -2.12
C ILE A 66 17.83 1.01 -2.32
N LYS A 67 17.07 1.53 -1.36
CA LYS A 67 16.64 2.93 -1.30
C LYS A 67 17.74 3.76 -0.64
N ARG A 68 18.36 4.66 -1.39
CA ARG A 68 19.39 5.57 -0.89
C ARG A 68 18.80 6.96 -0.66
N VAL A 69 18.85 7.42 0.60
CA VAL A 69 18.25 8.66 1.05
C VAL A 69 19.31 9.53 1.72
N PHE A 70 19.32 10.83 1.43
CA PHE A 70 20.16 11.78 2.16
C PHE A 70 19.74 11.81 3.64
N GLN A 71 20.73 11.65 4.53
CA GLN A 71 20.51 11.66 5.97
C GLN A 71 21.02 12.97 6.57
N ASP A 72 20.10 13.85 6.96
CA ASP A 72 20.47 14.97 7.80
C ASP A 72 20.80 14.46 9.21
N VAL A 73 22.03 14.65 9.64
CA VAL A 73 22.54 14.16 10.92
C VAL A 73 21.82 14.75 12.14
N ARG A 74 21.11 15.86 11.97
CA ARG A 74 20.35 16.54 13.02
C ARG A 74 19.03 15.82 13.37
N TYR A 75 18.53 14.95 12.47
CA TYR A 75 17.24 14.30 12.62
C TYR A 75 17.37 12.79 12.56
N LYS A 76 16.65 12.09 13.44
CA LYS A 76 16.45 10.63 13.31
C LYS A 76 15.57 10.35 12.10
N ASN A 77 15.93 9.34 11.32
CA ASN A 77 15.13 8.93 10.19
C ASN A 77 13.90 8.14 10.67
N ARG A 78 12.72 8.77 10.63
CA ARG A 78 11.47 8.17 11.08
C ARG A 78 11.06 6.99 10.19
N GLU A 79 11.31 7.05 8.89
CA GLU A 79 11.02 5.96 7.97
C GLU A 79 11.76 4.69 8.40
N LEU A 80 13.06 4.80 8.70
CA LEU A 80 13.85 3.66 9.16
C LEU A 80 13.30 3.06 10.47
N GLN A 81 12.92 3.92 11.43
CA GLN A 81 12.34 3.46 12.70
C GLN A 81 11.06 2.65 12.50
N ILE A 82 10.16 3.13 11.63
CA ILE A 82 8.93 2.42 11.30
C ILE A 82 9.26 1.11 10.59
N LEU A 83 10.11 1.14 9.55
CA LEU A 83 10.46 -0.05 8.75
C LEU A 83 11.06 -1.18 9.60
N GLN A 84 11.81 -0.85 10.67
CA GLN A 84 12.41 -1.84 11.58
C GLN A 84 11.37 -2.60 12.42
N GLU A 85 10.18 -2.05 12.61
CA GLU A 85 9.09 -2.66 13.36
C GLU A 85 8.15 -3.49 12.45
N LEU A 86 8.21 -3.28 11.11
CA LEU A 86 7.29 -3.91 10.18
C LEU A 86 7.68 -5.38 9.93
N ASN A 87 6.72 -6.28 10.12
CA ASN A 87 6.87 -7.69 9.81
C ASN A 87 5.54 -8.30 9.38
N HIS A 88 5.17 -8.12 8.10
CA HIS A 88 3.94 -8.67 7.53
C HIS A 88 4.14 -8.99 6.05
N ILE A 89 3.46 -10.04 5.54
CA ILE A 89 3.63 -10.52 4.18
C ILE A 89 3.25 -9.46 3.12
N ASN A 90 2.25 -8.61 3.41
CA ASN A 90 1.77 -7.56 2.49
C ASN A 90 2.40 -6.17 2.76
N VAL A 91 3.47 -6.11 3.53
CA VAL A 91 4.20 -4.88 3.84
C VAL A 91 5.68 -5.12 3.61
N ILE A 92 6.34 -4.15 2.96
CA ILE A 92 7.77 -4.27 2.64
C ILE A 92 8.59 -4.43 3.92
N LYS A 93 9.48 -5.42 3.94
CA LYS A 93 10.35 -5.71 5.07
C LYS A 93 11.76 -5.21 4.79
N ILE A 94 12.36 -4.57 5.80
CA ILE A 94 13.77 -4.23 5.77
C ILE A 94 14.61 -5.51 5.97
N LYS A 95 15.56 -5.75 5.04
CA LYS A 95 16.56 -6.84 5.16
C LYS A 95 17.81 -6.37 5.86
N ASN A 96 18.26 -5.15 5.54
CA ASN A 96 19.46 -4.55 6.10
C ASN A 96 19.43 -3.03 5.91
N HIS A 97 20.27 -2.32 6.61
CA HIS A 97 20.55 -0.91 6.35
C HIS A 97 22.01 -0.57 6.65
N PHE A 98 22.56 0.38 5.92
CA PHE A 98 23.92 0.85 6.11
C PHE A 98 24.06 2.31 5.65
N TYR A 99 25.12 2.95 6.12
CA TYR A 99 25.40 4.35 5.77
C TYR A 99 26.59 4.44 4.81
N THR A 100 26.49 5.39 3.86
CA THR A 100 27.58 5.73 2.95
C THR A 100 27.83 7.23 2.97
N LEU A 101 29.05 7.65 2.71
CA LEU A 101 29.42 9.05 2.55
C LEU A 101 29.17 9.52 1.10
N GLY A 102 28.93 10.80 0.94
CA GLY A 102 28.83 11.45 -0.37
C GLY A 102 30.17 11.44 -1.10
N LYS A 103 30.14 11.34 -2.44
CA LYS A 103 31.35 11.34 -3.26
C LYS A 103 31.98 12.74 -3.39
N THR A 104 31.16 13.80 -3.36
CA THR A 104 31.56 15.18 -3.64
C THR A 104 31.80 16.01 -2.39
N LYS A 105 31.11 15.70 -1.29
CA LYS A 105 31.28 16.37 0.00
C LYS A 105 31.43 15.32 1.09
N SER A 106 32.55 15.31 1.76
CA SER A 106 32.91 14.34 2.81
C SER A 106 31.95 14.31 4.02
N ASN A 107 31.13 15.35 4.20
CA ASN A 107 30.18 15.46 5.30
C ASN A 107 28.75 15.01 4.94
N GLU A 108 28.49 14.66 3.69
CA GLU A 108 27.16 14.15 3.30
C GLU A 108 27.05 12.68 3.66
N LYS A 109 26.06 12.35 4.47
CA LYS A 109 25.76 10.97 4.88
C LYS A 109 24.47 10.50 4.20
N TYR A 110 24.51 9.32 3.66
CA TYR A 110 23.35 8.67 3.02
C TYR A 110 22.99 7.40 3.76
N LEU A 111 21.70 7.25 4.08
CA LEU A 111 21.10 6.00 4.54
C LEU A 111 20.75 5.16 3.32
N ASN A 112 21.20 3.90 3.33
CA ASN A 112 20.83 2.90 2.32
C ASN A 112 19.98 1.84 3.04
N VAL A 113 18.72 1.70 2.62
CA VAL A 113 17.76 0.72 3.16
C VAL A 113 17.61 -0.40 2.14
N VAL A 114 17.94 -1.62 2.55
CA VAL A 114 17.89 -2.82 1.72
C VAL A 114 16.58 -3.56 1.98
N MET A 115 15.87 -3.89 0.91
CA MET A 115 14.53 -4.50 0.94
C MET A 115 14.41 -5.56 -0.15
N ASP A 116 13.34 -6.34 -0.14
CA ASP A 116 13.01 -7.24 -1.24
C ASP A 116 12.83 -6.46 -2.55
N TYR A 117 13.32 -7.06 -3.64
CA TYR A 117 13.11 -6.52 -4.98
C TYR A 117 11.80 -7.04 -5.56
N PHE A 118 10.97 -6.11 -6.01
CA PHE A 118 9.76 -6.39 -6.78
C PHE A 118 9.92 -5.88 -8.21
N PRO A 119 9.50 -6.67 -9.20
CA PRO A 119 9.69 -6.31 -10.61
C PRO A 119 8.83 -5.11 -11.04
N GLU A 120 7.66 -4.93 -10.44
CA GLU A 120 6.67 -3.95 -10.89
C GLU A 120 5.89 -3.31 -9.76
N SER A 121 5.36 -2.11 -10.01
CA SER A 121 4.33 -1.48 -9.18
C SER A 121 2.94 -1.71 -9.78
N LEU A 122 1.90 -1.63 -8.95
CA LEU A 122 0.51 -1.68 -9.41
C LEU A 122 0.21 -0.59 -10.45
N ALA A 123 0.84 0.59 -10.32
CA ALA A 123 0.71 1.67 -11.31
C ALA A 123 1.21 1.26 -12.70
N HIS A 124 2.34 0.54 -12.76
CA HIS A 124 2.87 0.03 -14.02
C HIS A 124 1.92 -1.00 -14.64
N ILE A 125 1.40 -1.90 -13.82
CA ILE A 125 0.43 -2.90 -14.24
C ILE A 125 -0.84 -2.25 -14.79
N ILE A 126 -1.47 -1.34 -14.05
CA ILE A 126 -2.68 -0.62 -14.49
C ILE A 126 -2.41 0.08 -15.83
N LYS A 127 -1.29 0.80 -15.94
CA LYS A 127 -0.92 1.51 -17.16
C LYS A 127 -0.68 0.56 -18.35
N SER A 128 -0.07 -0.59 -18.14
CA SER A 128 0.17 -1.57 -19.20
C SER A 128 -1.14 -2.12 -19.77
N TYR A 129 -2.15 -2.29 -18.92
CA TYR A 129 -3.48 -2.74 -19.34
C TYR A 129 -4.29 -1.64 -20.07
N THR A 130 -4.18 -0.38 -19.64
CA THR A 130 -4.87 0.73 -20.33
C THR A 130 -4.31 1.03 -21.71
N ASN A 131 -3.02 0.88 -21.90
CA ASN A 131 -2.36 1.06 -23.20
C ASN A 131 -2.66 -0.09 -24.18
N ASN A 132 -3.04 -1.26 -23.68
CA ASN A 132 -3.35 -2.46 -24.46
C ASN A 132 -4.82 -2.84 -24.24
N SER A 133 -5.72 -2.29 -25.07
CA SER A 133 -7.18 -2.44 -24.93
C SER A 133 -7.70 -3.89 -24.85
N LYS A 134 -6.84 -4.89 -25.10
CA LYS A 134 -7.15 -6.33 -25.01
C LYS A 134 -6.89 -6.96 -23.63
N HIS A 135 -6.19 -6.29 -22.74
CA HIS A 135 -5.83 -6.85 -21.43
C HIS A 135 -6.37 -5.98 -20.30
N LYS A 136 -7.25 -6.53 -19.48
CA LYS A 136 -7.71 -5.95 -18.21
C LYS A 136 -7.27 -6.88 -17.08
N LEU A 137 -7.09 -6.34 -15.88
CA LEU A 137 -6.92 -7.18 -14.70
C LEU A 137 -8.12 -8.15 -14.60
N SER A 138 -7.83 -9.42 -14.38
CA SER A 138 -8.90 -10.41 -14.18
C SER A 138 -9.67 -10.10 -12.89
N SER A 139 -10.95 -10.49 -12.82
CA SER A 139 -11.73 -10.37 -11.59
C SER A 139 -11.05 -11.04 -10.40
N LEU A 140 -10.37 -12.17 -10.64
CA LEU A 140 -9.59 -12.86 -9.61
C LEU A 140 -8.39 -12.03 -9.14
N ASP A 141 -7.61 -11.43 -10.06
CA ASP A 141 -6.46 -10.60 -9.68
C ASP A 141 -6.90 -9.35 -8.90
N ILE A 142 -8.02 -8.72 -9.29
CA ILE A 142 -8.61 -7.59 -8.56
C ILE A 142 -8.95 -8.01 -7.12
N LYS A 143 -9.63 -9.15 -6.94
CA LYS A 143 -9.97 -9.69 -5.63
C LYS A 143 -8.72 -10.02 -4.80
N LEU A 144 -7.73 -10.69 -5.41
CA LEU A 144 -6.47 -11.05 -4.75
C LEU A 144 -5.69 -9.83 -4.27
N TYR A 145 -5.56 -8.81 -5.11
CA TYR A 145 -4.81 -7.61 -4.75
C TYR A 145 -5.59 -6.74 -3.76
N ALA A 146 -6.91 -6.61 -3.93
CA ALA A 146 -7.75 -5.91 -2.96
C ALA A 146 -7.71 -6.56 -1.57
N TYR A 147 -7.79 -7.89 -1.49
CA TYR A 147 -7.68 -8.63 -0.23
C TYR A 147 -6.34 -8.39 0.44
N GLN A 148 -5.23 -8.50 -0.29
CA GLN A 148 -3.89 -8.28 0.24
C GLN A 148 -3.66 -6.83 0.71
N MET A 149 -4.22 -5.84 0.00
CA MET A 149 -4.19 -4.44 0.47
C MET A 149 -4.93 -4.28 1.80
N LEU A 150 -6.12 -4.85 1.93
CA LEU A 150 -6.90 -4.79 3.16
C LEU A 150 -6.20 -5.54 4.30
N HIS A 151 -5.54 -6.67 4.02
CA HIS A 151 -4.78 -7.44 5.01
C HIS A 151 -3.57 -6.63 5.51
N GLY A 152 -2.79 -6.04 4.61
CA GLY A 152 -1.70 -5.15 4.99
C GLY A 152 -2.16 -3.92 5.79
N LEU A 153 -3.34 -3.33 5.44
CA LEU A 153 -3.94 -2.25 6.22
C LEU A 153 -4.35 -2.68 7.62
N TYR A 154 -4.95 -3.87 7.76
CA TYR A 154 -5.33 -4.40 9.06
C TYR A 154 -4.12 -4.57 9.97
N TYR A 155 -3.03 -5.13 9.43
CA TYR A 155 -1.77 -5.22 10.17
C TYR A 155 -1.25 -3.84 10.61
N LEU A 156 -1.21 -2.85 9.70
CA LEU A 156 -0.76 -1.50 10.04
C LEU A 156 -1.64 -0.85 11.11
N GLU A 157 -2.95 -1.06 11.06
CA GLU A 157 -3.89 -0.60 12.09
C GLU A 157 -3.58 -1.27 13.44
N CYS A 158 -3.32 -2.58 13.47
CA CYS A 158 -2.98 -3.33 14.69
C CYS A 158 -1.75 -2.76 15.42
N ILE A 159 -0.75 -2.30 14.67
CA ILE A 159 0.48 -1.71 15.24
C ILE A 159 0.43 -0.17 15.37
N GLY A 160 -0.73 0.43 15.08
CA GLY A 160 -0.96 1.88 15.20
C GLY A 160 -0.23 2.74 14.16
N VAL A 161 0.21 2.16 13.03
CA VAL A 161 0.88 2.87 11.94
C VAL A 161 -0.13 3.27 10.88
N CYS A 162 -0.12 4.54 10.47
CA CYS A 162 -0.83 5.04 9.31
C CYS A 162 0.19 5.32 8.19
N HIS A 163 -0.06 4.79 6.99
CA HIS A 163 0.85 4.90 5.84
C HIS A 163 0.88 6.29 5.25
N ARG A 164 -0.30 6.92 5.07
CA ARG A 164 -0.52 8.29 4.63
C ARG A 164 -0.09 8.65 3.21
N ASP A 165 0.30 7.68 2.38
CA ASP A 165 0.55 7.87 0.94
C ASP A 165 0.29 6.59 0.14
N ILE A 166 -0.86 5.94 0.38
CA ILE A 166 -1.29 4.78 -0.41
C ILE A 166 -1.74 5.25 -1.79
N LYS A 167 -1.11 4.67 -2.81
CA LYS A 167 -1.37 4.89 -4.23
C LYS A 167 -0.76 3.74 -5.04
N PRO A 168 -1.17 3.51 -6.29
CA PRO A 168 -0.66 2.41 -7.10
C PRO A 168 0.87 2.40 -7.26
N GLN A 169 1.54 3.57 -7.21
CA GLN A 169 3.00 3.67 -7.29
C GLN A 169 3.72 3.09 -6.06
N ASN A 170 3.06 3.12 -4.88
CA ASN A 170 3.59 2.64 -3.60
C ASN A 170 3.09 1.23 -3.25
N ILE A 171 2.55 0.51 -4.23
CA ILE A 171 2.09 -0.87 -4.14
C ILE A 171 2.91 -1.70 -5.12
N LEU A 172 3.73 -2.59 -4.57
CA LEU A 172 4.61 -3.47 -5.35
C LEU A 172 3.96 -4.81 -5.59
N ILE A 173 4.17 -5.39 -6.76
CA ILE A 173 3.56 -6.66 -7.17
C ILE A 173 4.62 -7.58 -7.77
N ASN A 174 4.56 -8.83 -7.37
CA ASN A 174 5.22 -9.94 -8.05
C ASN A 174 4.17 -10.77 -8.81
N HIS A 175 4.13 -10.66 -10.11
CA HIS A 175 3.15 -11.34 -10.96
C HIS A 175 3.20 -12.87 -10.86
N THR A 176 4.40 -13.43 -10.70
CA THR A 176 4.60 -14.88 -10.64
C THR A 176 4.01 -15.48 -9.37
N THR A 177 4.21 -14.80 -8.24
CA THR A 177 3.72 -15.26 -6.93
C THR A 177 2.37 -14.68 -6.56
N LYS A 178 1.89 -13.68 -7.30
CA LYS A 178 0.71 -12.86 -6.98
C LYS A 178 0.82 -12.12 -5.64
N LEU A 179 2.04 -11.97 -5.11
CA LEU A 179 2.30 -11.25 -3.87
C LEU A 179 2.25 -9.75 -4.11
N LEU A 180 1.55 -9.06 -3.21
CA LEU A 180 1.47 -7.61 -3.14
C LEU A 180 2.08 -7.12 -1.83
N GLN A 181 2.86 -6.03 -1.88
CA GLN A 181 3.37 -5.35 -0.68
C GLN A 181 3.24 -3.84 -0.77
N PHE A 182 2.86 -3.20 0.33
CA PHE A 182 2.99 -1.76 0.51
C PHE A 182 4.46 -1.38 0.67
N CYS A 183 4.88 -0.28 0.03
CA CYS A 183 6.22 0.29 0.14
C CYS A 183 6.18 1.80 0.34
N ASP A 184 7.34 2.42 0.56
CA ASP A 184 7.52 3.86 0.76
C ASP A 184 6.81 4.41 2.00
N PHE A 185 7.37 4.09 3.16
CA PHE A 185 6.92 4.56 4.49
C PHE A 185 7.45 5.94 4.87
N GLY A 186 7.98 6.73 3.92
CA GLY A 186 8.50 8.08 4.15
C GLY A 186 7.47 9.05 4.71
N SER A 187 6.19 8.87 4.39
CA SER A 187 5.07 9.64 4.92
C SER A 187 4.43 9.00 6.16
N ALA A 188 4.77 7.76 6.51
CA ALA A 188 4.10 7.01 7.56
C ALA A 188 4.32 7.62 8.96
N LYS A 189 3.37 7.37 9.85
CA LYS A 189 3.42 7.83 11.23
C LYS A 189 2.61 6.91 12.15
N LYS A 190 3.10 6.67 13.35
CA LYS A 190 2.25 6.16 14.44
C LYS A 190 1.32 7.28 14.92
N LEU A 191 0.02 7.02 14.83
CA LEU A 191 -0.98 7.99 15.26
C LEU A 191 -1.28 7.80 16.73
N ASN A 192 -1.07 8.86 17.51
CA ASN A 192 -1.41 8.90 18.93
C ASN A 192 -2.72 9.64 19.13
N GLN A 193 -3.54 9.17 20.09
CA GLN A 193 -4.74 9.90 20.51
C GLN A 193 -4.35 11.31 20.99
N ASN A 194 -5.14 12.31 20.61
CA ASN A 194 -4.97 13.72 20.96
C ASN A 194 -3.74 14.44 20.35
N GLU A 195 -3.03 13.81 19.42
CA GLU A 195 -1.96 14.46 18.69
C GLU A 195 -2.49 15.19 17.45
N THR A 196 -2.09 16.45 17.28
CA THR A 196 -2.38 17.23 16.08
C THR A 196 -1.44 16.80 14.95
N ASN A 197 -2.01 16.44 13.82
CA ASN A 197 -1.28 15.97 12.64
C ASN A 197 -1.38 16.96 11.48
N VAL A 198 -0.49 16.83 10.50
CA VAL A 198 -0.54 17.60 9.25
C VAL A 198 -1.66 17.05 8.37
N SER A 199 -2.53 17.93 7.88
CA SER A 199 -3.63 17.55 6.96
C SER A 199 -3.19 17.44 5.50
N TYR A 200 -2.15 18.17 5.09
CA TYR A 200 -1.64 18.14 3.72
C TYR A 200 -0.71 16.94 3.50
N ILE A 201 -1.30 15.76 3.47
CA ILE A 201 -0.68 14.46 3.24
C ILE A 201 -1.47 13.71 2.16
N CYS A 202 -1.03 12.55 1.78
CA CYS A 202 -1.57 11.72 0.69
C CYS A 202 -1.49 12.39 -0.68
N SER A 203 -1.27 11.59 -1.68
CA SER A 203 -1.35 12.02 -3.08
C SER A 203 -2.79 12.40 -3.43
N ARG A 204 -2.98 13.50 -4.16
CA ARG A 204 -4.27 14.19 -4.31
C ARG A 204 -5.43 13.26 -4.68
N TYR A 205 -5.29 12.44 -5.68
CA TYR A 205 -6.37 11.56 -6.18
C TYR A 205 -6.83 10.50 -5.17
N TYR A 206 -5.99 10.18 -4.17
CA TYR A 206 -6.24 9.18 -3.12
C TYR A 206 -6.47 9.82 -1.75
N ARG A 207 -6.51 11.17 -1.69
CA ARG A 207 -6.67 11.92 -0.44
C ARG A 207 -8.09 11.84 0.05
N ALA A 208 -8.24 11.41 1.31
CA ALA A 208 -9.53 11.32 1.98
C ALA A 208 -10.18 12.71 2.15
N PRO A 209 -11.52 12.80 2.11
CA PRO A 209 -12.22 14.08 2.17
C PRO A 209 -11.96 14.85 3.46
N GLU A 210 -11.82 14.20 4.61
CA GLU A 210 -11.47 14.87 5.87
C GLU A 210 -10.13 15.62 5.79
N LEU A 211 -9.16 15.10 5.02
CA LEU A 211 -7.88 15.79 4.80
C LEU A 211 -8.04 16.99 3.86
N ILE A 212 -8.95 16.91 2.89
CA ILE A 212 -9.29 18.04 2.01
C ILE A 212 -10.00 19.13 2.83
N PHE A 213 -10.80 18.75 3.82
CA PHE A 213 -11.41 19.65 4.80
C PHE A 213 -10.47 20.08 5.91
N ASN A 214 -9.14 19.87 5.77
CA ASN A 214 -8.10 20.29 6.70
C ASN A 214 -8.23 19.71 8.11
N ALA A 215 -8.74 18.48 8.26
CA ALA A 215 -8.73 17.77 9.53
C ALA A 215 -7.29 17.51 9.99
N THR A 216 -6.98 17.89 11.21
CA THR A 216 -5.68 17.65 11.86
C THR A 216 -5.73 16.51 12.87
N SER A 217 -6.93 16.05 13.22
CA SER A 217 -7.19 14.84 13.99
C SER A 217 -7.87 13.83 13.06
N TYR A 218 -7.16 12.78 12.65
CA TYR A 218 -7.64 11.73 11.77
C TYR A 218 -7.06 10.38 12.20
N THR A 219 -7.63 9.30 11.70
CA THR A 219 -7.26 7.92 12.01
C THR A 219 -6.74 7.19 10.77
N ASN A 220 -6.44 5.90 10.89
CA ASN A 220 -6.11 5.01 9.77
C ASN A 220 -7.22 4.92 8.71
N ALA A 221 -8.42 5.44 8.99
CA ALA A 221 -9.51 5.54 8.02
C ALA A 221 -9.12 6.35 6.75
N VAL A 222 -8.10 7.24 6.82
CA VAL A 222 -7.58 7.92 5.62
C VAL A 222 -6.93 6.96 4.65
N ASP A 223 -6.22 5.93 5.15
CA ASP A 223 -5.61 4.90 4.32
C ASP A 223 -6.66 3.96 3.72
N MET A 224 -7.74 3.68 4.48
CA MET A 224 -8.86 2.89 3.97
C MET A 224 -9.52 3.57 2.76
N TRP A 225 -9.75 4.89 2.82
CA TRP A 225 -10.21 5.67 1.67
C TRP A 225 -9.27 5.52 0.47
N SER A 226 -7.96 5.67 0.70
CA SER A 226 -6.95 5.56 -0.36
C SER A 226 -6.97 4.18 -1.01
N VAL A 227 -7.11 3.10 -0.24
CA VAL A 227 -7.27 1.72 -0.76
C VAL A 227 -8.55 1.60 -1.58
N GLY A 228 -9.67 2.18 -1.14
CA GLY A 228 -10.91 2.22 -1.93
C GLY A 228 -10.72 2.86 -3.30
N CYS A 229 -9.99 3.99 -3.36
CA CYS A 229 -9.63 4.65 -4.62
C CYS A 229 -8.77 3.75 -5.52
N VAL A 230 -7.80 3.03 -4.94
CA VAL A 230 -6.93 2.10 -5.70
C VAL A 230 -7.72 0.91 -6.23
N ILE A 231 -8.63 0.34 -5.43
CA ILE A 231 -9.52 -0.77 -5.86
C ILE A 231 -10.38 -0.31 -7.05
N ALA A 232 -10.94 0.90 -6.98
CA ALA A 232 -11.68 1.48 -8.09
C ALA A 232 -10.81 1.64 -9.35
N GLU A 233 -9.58 2.15 -9.19
CA GLU A 233 -8.64 2.38 -10.29
C GLU A 233 -8.18 1.07 -10.95
N MET A 234 -8.05 -0.02 -10.23
CA MET A 234 -7.74 -1.34 -10.82
C MET A 234 -8.78 -1.78 -11.86
N VAL A 235 -10.03 -1.34 -11.72
CA VAL A 235 -11.12 -1.63 -12.66
C VAL A 235 -11.21 -0.58 -13.75
N LEU A 236 -11.12 0.70 -13.39
CA LEU A 236 -11.28 1.83 -14.30
C LEU A 236 -10.06 2.04 -15.21
N GLY A 237 -8.86 1.66 -14.75
CA GLY A 237 -7.59 1.97 -15.42
C GLY A 237 -7.12 3.42 -15.21
N VAL A 238 -7.90 4.23 -14.52
CA VAL A 238 -7.61 5.64 -14.19
C VAL A 238 -8.12 5.94 -12.78
N PRO A 239 -7.54 6.92 -12.05
CA PRO A 239 -8.03 7.31 -10.74
C PRO A 239 -9.52 7.69 -10.77
N ILE A 240 -10.29 7.24 -9.79
CA ILE A 240 -11.74 7.50 -9.73
C ILE A 240 -12.06 8.98 -9.50
N PHE A 241 -11.20 9.71 -8.75
CA PHE A 241 -11.36 11.14 -8.45
C PHE A 241 -10.13 11.90 -8.97
N GLN A 242 -10.27 12.67 -10.06
CA GLN A 242 -9.16 13.32 -10.77
C GLN A 242 -9.22 14.85 -10.68
N GLY A 243 -9.16 15.40 -9.48
CA GLY A 243 -9.16 16.84 -9.28
C GLY A 243 -7.80 17.51 -9.58
N ASN A 244 -7.82 18.67 -10.24
CA ASN A 244 -6.64 19.47 -10.55
C ASN A 244 -6.15 20.32 -9.36
N SER A 245 -7.02 20.59 -8.40
CA SER A 245 -6.75 21.31 -7.15
C SER A 245 -7.44 20.60 -5.97
N SER A 246 -7.22 21.06 -4.74
CA SER A 246 -7.94 20.51 -3.58
C SER A 246 -9.46 20.77 -3.66
N THR A 247 -9.85 21.94 -4.14
CA THR A 247 -11.26 22.28 -4.36
C THR A 247 -11.87 21.42 -5.47
N ASP A 248 -11.15 21.22 -6.57
CA ASP A 248 -11.59 20.38 -7.67
C ASP A 248 -11.69 18.91 -7.25
N GLN A 249 -10.77 18.45 -6.39
CA GLN A 249 -10.80 17.10 -5.84
C GLN A 249 -12.09 16.80 -5.06
N ILE A 250 -12.56 17.74 -4.22
CA ILE A 250 -13.83 17.55 -3.51
C ILE A 250 -15.03 17.55 -4.45
N ILE A 251 -14.97 18.34 -5.55
CA ILE A 251 -16.00 18.33 -6.58
C ILE A 251 -16.08 16.97 -7.27
N GLU A 252 -14.95 16.36 -7.61
CA GLU A 252 -14.92 15.01 -8.19
C GLU A 252 -15.51 13.96 -7.23
N ILE A 253 -15.26 14.09 -5.93
CA ILE A 253 -15.88 13.22 -4.92
C ILE A 253 -17.40 13.45 -4.86
N ILE A 254 -17.86 14.70 -4.86
CA ILE A 254 -19.27 15.05 -4.82
C ILE A 254 -20.04 14.51 -6.05
N LYS A 255 -19.41 14.47 -7.23
CA LYS A 255 -20.03 13.90 -8.45
C LYS A 255 -20.43 12.43 -8.28
N ILE A 256 -19.83 11.70 -7.35
CA ILE A 256 -20.10 10.28 -7.13
C ILE A 256 -20.86 10.05 -5.82
N LEU A 257 -20.44 10.66 -4.72
CA LEU A 257 -21.01 10.44 -3.39
C LEU A 257 -22.18 11.38 -3.07
N GLY A 258 -22.37 12.43 -3.87
CA GLY A 258 -23.31 13.51 -3.55
C GLY A 258 -22.69 14.59 -2.64
N THR A 259 -23.39 15.69 -2.50
CA THR A 259 -22.96 16.79 -1.63
C THR A 259 -23.05 16.37 -0.18
N PRO A 260 -21.94 16.47 0.60
CA PRO A 260 -21.95 16.09 2.01
C PRO A 260 -22.88 17.02 2.81
N ASN A 261 -23.68 16.44 3.67
CA ASN A 261 -24.54 17.17 4.60
C ASN A 261 -23.76 17.74 5.79
N LYS A 262 -24.41 18.59 6.60
CA LYS A 262 -23.77 19.24 7.75
C LYS A 262 -23.21 18.25 8.79
N LYS A 263 -23.86 17.08 8.98
CA LYS A 263 -23.39 16.05 9.93
C LYS A 263 -22.11 15.40 9.40
N GLU A 264 -22.07 15.04 8.12
CA GLU A 264 -20.88 14.48 7.48
C GLU A 264 -19.70 15.43 7.50
N ILE A 265 -19.93 16.72 7.20
CA ILE A 265 -18.89 17.76 7.27
C ILE A 265 -18.33 17.87 8.70
N LYS A 266 -19.19 17.88 9.72
CA LYS A 266 -18.75 17.91 11.12
C LYS A 266 -18.01 16.66 11.53
N ALA A 267 -18.40 15.49 11.03
CA ALA A 267 -17.71 14.23 11.28
C ALA A 267 -16.32 14.20 10.64
N MET A 268 -16.15 14.81 9.46
CA MET A 268 -14.86 14.95 8.79
C MET A 268 -13.95 15.98 9.53
N ASN A 269 -14.48 17.15 9.83
CA ASN A 269 -13.76 18.18 10.60
C ASN A 269 -14.71 19.08 11.41
N PRO A 270 -14.77 18.91 12.74
CA PRO A 270 -15.63 19.73 13.62
C PRO A 270 -15.32 21.23 13.57
N LYS A 271 -14.11 21.61 13.18
CA LYS A 271 -13.67 23.02 13.09
C LYS A 271 -14.03 23.69 11.75
N TYR A 272 -14.47 22.92 10.76
CA TYR A 272 -14.81 23.47 9.44
C TYR A 272 -16.11 24.29 9.50
N ARG A 273 -16.13 25.44 8.84
CA ARG A 273 -17.23 26.41 8.92
C ARG A 273 -17.91 26.74 7.60
N GLN A 274 -17.31 26.34 6.47
CA GLN A 274 -17.88 26.56 5.14
C GLN A 274 -18.79 25.39 4.79
N TYR A 275 -20.06 25.67 4.45
CA TYR A 275 -21.06 24.65 4.15
C TYR A 275 -21.73 24.85 2.78
N CYS A 276 -21.19 25.77 1.96
CA CYS A 276 -21.73 26.03 0.62
C CYS A 276 -20.96 25.20 -0.42
N PHE A 277 -21.66 24.25 -1.02
CA PHE A 277 -21.16 23.46 -2.13
C PHE A 277 -22.12 23.61 -3.30
N PRO A 278 -21.63 23.53 -4.56
CA PRO A 278 -22.51 23.56 -5.72
C PRO A 278 -23.43 22.34 -5.73
N LEU A 279 -24.67 22.53 -6.21
CA LEU A 279 -25.56 21.43 -6.52
C LEU A 279 -25.05 20.75 -7.79
N ILE A 280 -24.55 19.51 -7.65
CA ILE A 280 -23.98 18.75 -8.75
C ILE A 280 -24.83 17.51 -8.96
N LYS A 281 -25.12 17.19 -10.24
CA LYS A 281 -25.74 15.92 -10.60
C LYS A 281 -24.76 14.78 -10.27
N CYS A 282 -25.19 13.86 -9.41
CA CYS A 282 -24.37 12.71 -9.01
C CYS A 282 -24.52 11.55 -9.99
N PHE A 283 -23.44 10.82 -10.15
CA PHE A 283 -23.41 9.54 -10.84
C PHE A 283 -23.37 8.42 -9.80
N THR A 284 -24.09 7.34 -10.04
CA THR A 284 -23.94 6.13 -9.23
C THR A 284 -22.63 5.43 -9.55
N PHE A 285 -22.07 4.66 -8.61
CA PHE A 285 -20.92 3.81 -8.91
C PHE A 285 -21.15 2.95 -10.15
N LYS A 286 -22.35 2.41 -10.30
CA LYS A 286 -22.72 1.59 -11.45
C LYS A 286 -22.54 2.34 -12.77
N GLU A 287 -23.08 3.55 -12.90
CA GLU A 287 -22.93 4.41 -14.10
C GLU A 287 -21.47 4.75 -14.41
N VAL A 288 -20.62 4.89 -13.40
CA VAL A 288 -19.19 5.18 -13.58
C VAL A 288 -18.44 3.95 -14.14
N PHE A 289 -18.72 2.77 -13.62
CA PHE A 289 -18.00 1.56 -13.96
C PHE A 289 -18.54 0.83 -15.20
N GLU A 290 -19.83 0.90 -15.48
CA GLU A 290 -20.45 0.24 -16.65
C GLU A 290 -19.84 0.70 -17.98
N LYS A 291 -19.34 1.91 -18.05
CA LYS A 291 -18.63 2.44 -19.24
C LYS A 291 -17.36 1.65 -19.57
N VAL A 292 -16.78 0.99 -18.58
CA VAL A 292 -15.50 0.26 -18.70
C VAL A 292 -15.71 -1.24 -18.60
N ASN A 293 -16.58 -1.70 -17.71
CA ASN A 293 -16.83 -3.13 -17.46
C ASN A 293 -18.29 -3.37 -17.04
N ASN A 294 -19.08 -3.98 -17.90
CA ASN A 294 -20.49 -4.26 -17.66
C ASN A 294 -20.73 -5.54 -16.82
N ASN A 295 -19.69 -6.33 -16.52
CA ASN A 295 -19.83 -7.62 -15.85
C ASN A 295 -19.28 -7.60 -14.40
N LEU A 296 -19.31 -6.45 -13.74
CA LEU A 296 -18.91 -6.37 -12.35
C LEU A 296 -20.00 -6.94 -11.42
N GLU A 297 -19.57 -7.70 -10.45
CA GLU A 297 -20.45 -8.26 -9.43
C GLU A 297 -21.06 -7.15 -8.55
N ASN A 298 -22.30 -7.31 -8.10
CA ASN A 298 -22.93 -6.36 -7.18
C ASN A 298 -22.13 -6.19 -5.88
N SER A 299 -21.48 -7.26 -5.41
CA SER A 299 -20.60 -7.25 -4.23
C SER A 299 -19.40 -6.31 -4.37
N PHE A 300 -18.92 -6.03 -5.60
CA PHE A 300 -17.89 -5.03 -5.83
C PHE A 300 -18.38 -3.61 -5.52
N TYR A 301 -19.56 -3.25 -6.04
CA TYR A 301 -20.16 -1.93 -5.78
C TYR A 301 -20.50 -1.76 -4.29
N ASP A 302 -20.96 -2.83 -3.66
CA ASP A 302 -21.29 -2.85 -2.25
C ASP A 302 -20.04 -2.60 -1.40
N LEU A 303 -18.93 -3.31 -1.67
CA LEU A 303 -17.66 -3.06 -0.99
C LEU A 303 -17.21 -1.59 -1.13
N LEU A 304 -17.23 -1.03 -2.34
CA LEU A 304 -16.83 0.36 -2.55
C LEU A 304 -17.70 1.35 -1.79
N LYS A 305 -19.03 1.11 -1.70
CA LYS A 305 -19.97 1.93 -0.93
C LYS A 305 -19.68 1.92 0.56
N THR A 306 -19.14 0.81 1.10
CA THR A 306 -18.78 0.75 2.51
C THR A 306 -17.43 1.40 2.82
N ILE A 307 -16.55 1.49 1.82
CA ILE A 307 -15.20 2.10 1.95
C ILE A 307 -15.25 3.60 1.69
N LEU A 308 -15.86 4.01 0.58
CA LEU A 308 -15.88 5.41 0.12
C LEU A 308 -17.07 6.13 0.76
N VAL A 309 -16.95 6.47 2.03
CA VAL A 309 -17.95 7.17 2.85
C VAL A 309 -17.33 8.45 3.42
N TYR A 310 -18.10 9.55 3.49
CA TYR A 310 -17.63 10.83 4.02
C TYR A 310 -17.22 10.74 5.49
N GLU A 311 -18.09 10.18 6.33
CA GLU A 311 -17.83 10.03 7.78
C GLU A 311 -16.73 8.98 8.02
N PRO A 312 -15.52 9.35 8.50
CA PRO A 312 -14.41 8.40 8.65
C PRO A 312 -14.74 7.21 9.58
N GLN A 313 -15.57 7.45 10.60
CA GLN A 313 -15.98 6.42 11.57
C GLN A 313 -17.00 5.42 11.00
N MET A 314 -17.67 5.77 9.90
CA MET A 314 -18.65 4.91 9.23
C MET A 314 -18.02 4.07 8.12
N ARG A 315 -16.77 4.34 7.74
CA ARG A 315 -16.03 3.49 6.79
C ARG A 315 -15.84 2.10 7.40
N ILE A 316 -16.05 1.08 6.60
CA ILE A 316 -15.77 -0.29 7.00
C ILE A 316 -14.30 -0.42 7.43
N THR A 317 -14.04 -1.14 8.54
CA THR A 317 -12.66 -1.41 8.97
C THR A 317 -11.98 -2.41 8.05
N PRO A 318 -10.65 -2.44 7.95
CA PRO A 318 -9.94 -3.39 7.10
C PRO A 318 -10.32 -4.85 7.41
N LEU A 319 -10.40 -5.23 8.69
CA LEU A 319 -10.78 -6.58 9.12
C LEU A 319 -12.20 -6.96 8.64
N LYS A 320 -13.18 -6.08 8.81
CA LYS A 320 -14.55 -6.32 8.34
C LYS A 320 -14.62 -6.37 6.81
N ALA A 321 -13.83 -5.54 6.13
CA ALA A 321 -13.75 -5.55 4.68
C ALA A 321 -13.16 -6.86 4.14
N LEU A 322 -12.17 -7.47 4.81
CA LEU A 322 -11.68 -8.82 4.47
C LEU A 322 -12.79 -9.86 4.51
N ALA A 323 -13.75 -9.72 5.44
CA ALA A 323 -14.91 -10.61 5.58
C ALA A 323 -16.07 -10.30 4.61
N HIS A 324 -15.93 -9.30 3.73
CA HIS A 324 -16.97 -8.90 2.79
C HIS A 324 -17.27 -9.99 1.74
N PRO A 325 -18.54 -10.18 1.32
CA PRO A 325 -18.92 -11.18 0.31
C PRO A 325 -18.17 -11.09 -1.02
N PHE A 326 -17.65 -9.93 -1.39
CA PHE A 326 -16.80 -9.77 -2.57
C PHE A 326 -15.62 -10.75 -2.61
N PHE A 327 -15.11 -11.16 -1.46
CA PHE A 327 -13.96 -12.06 -1.32
C PHE A 327 -14.32 -13.53 -1.07
N ASP A 328 -15.60 -13.90 -1.00
CA ASP A 328 -16.01 -15.29 -0.68
C ASP A 328 -15.42 -16.32 -1.64
N ASN A 329 -15.30 -15.98 -2.91
CA ASN A 329 -14.67 -16.84 -3.93
C ASN A 329 -13.21 -17.22 -3.61
N LEU A 330 -12.47 -16.38 -2.89
CA LEU A 330 -11.08 -16.67 -2.52
C LEU A 330 -10.99 -17.77 -1.44
N ARG A 331 -12.05 -17.97 -0.67
CA ARG A 331 -12.15 -18.97 0.42
C ARG A 331 -12.61 -20.34 -0.05
N ILE A 332 -12.99 -20.50 -1.31
CA ILE A 332 -13.43 -21.79 -1.87
C ILE A 332 -12.20 -22.67 -2.16
N LYS A 333 -12.19 -23.92 -1.66
CA LYS A 333 -11.11 -24.89 -1.91
C LYS A 333 -10.84 -25.06 -3.42
N GLY A 334 -9.58 -24.98 -3.81
CA GLY A 334 -9.15 -25.15 -5.20
C GLY A 334 -9.30 -23.91 -6.12
N LYS A 335 -9.86 -22.78 -5.64
CA LYS A 335 -9.95 -21.54 -6.43
C LYS A 335 -8.63 -20.78 -6.54
N VAL A 336 -7.77 -20.93 -5.55
CA VAL A 336 -6.42 -20.34 -5.53
C VAL A 336 -5.41 -21.42 -5.16
N SER A 337 -4.15 -21.24 -5.58
CA SER A 337 -3.08 -22.20 -5.27
C SER A 337 -2.72 -22.19 -3.78
N SER A 338 -2.12 -23.29 -3.28
CA SER A 338 -1.66 -23.40 -1.89
C SER A 338 -0.70 -22.26 -1.49
N LYS A 339 0.15 -21.82 -2.41
CA LYS A 339 1.05 -20.67 -2.19
C LYS A 339 0.26 -19.37 -1.94
N ILE A 340 -0.81 -19.15 -2.70
CA ILE A 340 -1.68 -17.98 -2.53
C ILE A 340 -2.49 -18.10 -1.24
N CYS A 341 -2.97 -19.30 -0.88
CA CYS A 341 -3.65 -19.53 0.40
C CYS A 341 -2.81 -19.08 1.60
N LYS A 342 -1.50 -19.39 1.59
CA LYS A 342 -0.58 -18.92 2.64
C LYS A 342 -0.50 -17.39 2.72
N ILE A 343 -0.55 -16.70 1.59
CA ILE A 343 -0.55 -15.23 1.56
C ILE A 343 -1.86 -14.67 2.14
N LEU A 344 -3.00 -15.30 1.84
CA LEU A 344 -4.31 -14.77 2.20
C LEU A 344 -4.72 -15.10 3.64
N PHE A 345 -4.35 -16.29 4.15
CA PHE A 345 -4.92 -16.87 5.38
C PHE A 345 -3.94 -16.93 6.55
N GLN A 346 -2.70 -16.48 6.38
CA GLN A 346 -1.74 -16.36 7.47
C GLN A 346 -1.89 -15.02 8.19
N PHE A 347 -2.38 -15.03 9.42
CA PHE A 347 -2.50 -13.87 10.30
C PHE A 347 -1.47 -13.92 11.43
N ASN A 348 -0.82 -12.80 11.71
CA ASN A 348 0.15 -12.65 12.79
C ASN A 348 -0.53 -12.70 14.18
N SER A 349 0.27 -12.88 15.24
CA SER A 349 -0.23 -12.86 16.62
C SER A 349 -0.93 -11.53 16.96
N CYS A 350 -0.32 -10.39 16.59
CA CYS A 350 -0.92 -9.08 16.86
C CYS A 350 -2.26 -8.87 16.14
N GLU A 351 -2.47 -9.46 14.96
CA GLU A 351 -3.73 -9.41 14.23
C GLU A 351 -4.81 -10.26 14.91
N LYS A 352 -4.43 -11.45 15.37
CA LYS A 352 -5.32 -12.35 16.11
C LYS A 352 -5.74 -11.77 17.48
N GLU A 353 -4.82 -11.11 18.18
CA GLU A 353 -5.09 -10.43 19.45
C GLU A 353 -6.02 -9.22 19.31
N LYS A 354 -5.99 -8.53 18.17
CA LYS A 354 -6.86 -7.38 17.89
C LYS A 354 -8.22 -7.76 17.28
N ASP A 355 -8.43 -9.03 16.93
CA ASP A 355 -9.70 -9.55 16.41
C ASP A 355 -10.72 -9.79 17.53
N ASN A 356 -11.26 -8.71 18.07
CA ASN A 356 -12.26 -8.75 19.14
C ASN A 356 -13.59 -9.42 18.73
N GLU A 357 -13.85 -9.55 17.43
CA GLU A 357 -15.08 -10.14 16.88
C GLU A 357 -14.91 -11.62 16.48
N GLY A 358 -13.68 -12.15 16.55
CA GLY A 358 -13.37 -13.52 16.16
C GLY A 358 -13.53 -13.81 14.67
N LEU A 359 -13.48 -12.78 13.82
CA LEU A 359 -13.69 -12.88 12.37
C LEU A 359 -12.61 -13.71 11.68
N ILE A 360 -11.36 -13.61 12.14
CA ILE A 360 -10.24 -14.36 11.55
C ILE A 360 -10.56 -15.86 11.60
N LYS A 361 -10.93 -16.37 12.76
CA LYS A 361 -11.22 -17.80 12.96
C LYS A 361 -12.56 -18.22 12.35
N SER A 362 -13.60 -17.38 12.49
CA SER A 362 -14.97 -17.77 12.10
C SER A 362 -15.26 -17.60 10.62
N LYS A 363 -14.55 -16.69 9.90
CA LYS A 363 -14.89 -16.35 8.53
C LYS A 363 -13.69 -16.22 7.58
N LEU A 364 -12.52 -15.76 8.05
CA LEU A 364 -11.41 -15.43 7.17
C LEU A 364 -10.54 -16.64 6.84
N ILE A 365 -10.31 -17.54 7.79
CA ILE A 365 -9.56 -18.78 7.58
C ILE A 365 -10.55 -19.92 7.29
N PRO A 366 -10.55 -20.49 6.07
CA PRO A 366 -11.44 -21.60 5.76
C PRO A 366 -11.08 -22.87 6.56
N GLU A 367 -12.08 -23.63 7.01
CA GLU A 367 -11.89 -24.87 7.77
C GLU A 367 -11.00 -25.88 7.03
N TRP A 368 -11.18 -26.02 5.71
CA TRP A 368 -10.37 -26.92 4.89
C TRP A 368 -8.88 -26.52 4.85
N TYR A 369 -8.56 -25.24 5.06
CA TYR A 369 -7.18 -24.76 5.11
C TYR A 369 -6.51 -25.19 6.42
N VAL A 370 -7.19 -25.09 7.55
CA VAL A 370 -6.70 -25.51 8.87
C VAL A 370 -6.44 -27.02 8.90
N GLN A 371 -7.32 -27.82 8.28
CA GLN A 371 -7.16 -29.27 8.21
C GLN A 371 -5.89 -29.66 7.44
N ASN A 372 -5.62 -29.04 6.29
CA ASN A 372 -4.43 -29.32 5.50
C ASN A 372 -3.12 -28.94 6.24
N GLU A 373 -3.10 -27.84 7.00
CA GLU A 373 -1.89 -27.48 7.79
C GLU A 373 -1.61 -28.48 8.91
N ASN A 374 -2.64 -29.08 9.49
CA ASN A 374 -2.49 -30.11 10.51
C ASN A 374 -1.99 -31.44 9.91
N GLU A 375 -2.44 -31.83 8.71
CA GLU A 375 -1.95 -32.99 7.98
C GLU A 375 -0.48 -32.84 7.57
N ASP A 376 -0.11 -31.70 6.97
CA ASP A 376 1.28 -31.38 6.60
C ASP A 376 2.24 -31.35 7.82
N SER A 377 1.74 -31.00 8.99
CA SER A 377 2.50 -30.95 10.24
C SER A 377 2.71 -32.33 10.82
N ASN A 378 1.69 -33.19 10.79
CA ASN A 378 1.75 -34.57 11.25
C ASN A 378 2.66 -35.44 10.37
N ASP A 379 2.61 -35.25 9.05
CA ASP A 379 3.50 -35.97 8.11
C ASP A 379 4.98 -35.58 8.32
N LYS A 380 5.26 -34.32 8.64
CA LYS A 380 6.62 -33.89 8.97
C LYS A 380 7.11 -34.46 10.31
N GLN A 381 6.24 -34.59 11.29
CA GLN A 381 6.58 -35.17 12.59
C GLN A 381 6.86 -36.68 12.48
N LEU A 382 6.05 -37.40 11.70
CA LEU A 382 6.26 -38.82 11.38
C LEU A 382 7.55 -39.07 10.58
N LEU A 383 7.96 -38.13 9.71
CA LEU A 383 9.22 -38.22 8.96
C LEU A 383 10.46 -37.94 9.83
N ILE A 384 10.34 -37.18 10.91
CA ILE A 384 11.41 -36.92 11.86
C ILE A 384 11.60 -38.13 12.80
N GLU A 385 10.49 -38.67 13.32
CA GLU A 385 10.50 -39.86 14.20
C GLU A 385 11.04 -41.13 13.50
N ASN A 386 10.80 -41.26 12.17
CA ASN A 386 11.32 -42.40 11.39
C ASN A 386 12.79 -42.26 10.93
N ASN A 387 13.45 -41.12 11.17
CA ASN A 387 14.85 -40.90 10.85
C ASN A 387 15.77 -40.93 12.11
N GLU A 388 15.22 -41.19 13.29
CA GLU A 388 15.97 -41.33 14.55
C GLU A 388 16.11 -42.80 15.00
N ASP A 389 15.59 -43.77 14.25
CA ASP A 389 15.85 -45.21 14.37
C ASP A 389 16.87 -45.67 13.29
#